data_2787156e2f74f37dbc307971c6644fe4
#
_entry.id   2787156e2f74f37dbc307971c6644fe4
#
_cell.length_a   1.000
_cell.length_b   1.000
_cell.length_c   1.000
_cell.angle_alpha   90.00
_cell.angle_beta   90.00
_cell.angle_gamma   90.00
#
_symmetry.space_group_name_H-M   'P 1'
#
loop_
_entity.id
_entity.type
_entity.pdbx_description
1 polymer ?
#
loop_
_entity_poly.entity_id
_entity_poly.type
_entity_poly.pdbx_seq_one_letter_code
_entity_poly.pdbx_strand_id
1 'polypeptide(L)'
;MDLNTSRELAAIAVRAARSVGDLLRHAFRSKPEITTKRDFHDPVTEHDKAAEARIREVIDRLCPGSVVVGEEGGVRGEGEIRWYVDPIDGTANFAAGLPFFCTSIAAAVDDEVVAGVVYDPVRDDEFTASLGGAFCNGAPLRSSGARTDREAVLLSSYPTPRDLTAEGDDALHRFARMQHAFATTRRPGSAALKLAHVAAGWSDVAHGTNVNAWDIAAGSLLVEQAGGVFVPLSGSVFTPGGYVACVGGFDLAGSVMAEVFPDISAAVAAGAASGRGAS
;
A
#
# COMPACT_ATOMS: atom_id res chain seq x y z
N MET A 1 -6.87 9.73 -18.90
CA MET A 1 -7.20 8.27 -19.10
C MET A 1 -8.71 8.09 -19.10
N ASP A 2 -9.28 7.29 -20.01
CA ASP A 2 -10.71 6.92 -19.97
C ASP A 2 -10.97 5.71 -19.04
N LEU A 3 -12.26 5.55 -18.63
CA LEU A 3 -12.65 4.52 -17.67
C LEU A 3 -12.46 3.08 -18.20
N ASN A 4 -12.60 2.86 -19.50
CA ASN A 4 -12.47 1.51 -20.06
C ASN A 4 -10.99 1.07 -20.04
N THR A 5 -10.09 1.94 -20.48
CA THR A 5 -8.65 1.68 -20.43
C THR A 5 -8.18 1.45 -18.99
N SER A 6 -8.66 2.25 -18.03
CA SER A 6 -8.36 2.04 -16.61
C SER A 6 -8.80 0.66 -16.11
N ARG A 7 -10.01 0.21 -16.50
CA ARG A 7 -10.52 -1.14 -16.15
C ARG A 7 -9.72 -2.27 -16.81
N GLU A 8 -9.30 -2.07 -18.06
CA GLU A 8 -8.43 -3.02 -18.76
C GLU A 8 -7.09 -3.18 -18.05
N LEU A 9 -6.47 -2.06 -17.64
CA LEU A 9 -5.23 -2.09 -16.86
C LEU A 9 -5.42 -2.78 -15.50
N ALA A 10 -6.55 -2.54 -14.82
CA ALA A 10 -6.88 -3.25 -13.57
C ALA A 10 -7.01 -4.76 -13.81
N ALA A 11 -7.63 -5.19 -14.90
CA ALA A 11 -7.73 -6.61 -15.26
C ALA A 11 -6.37 -7.24 -15.57
N ILE A 12 -5.44 -6.49 -16.17
CA ILE A 12 -4.05 -6.95 -16.39
C ILE A 12 -3.34 -7.10 -15.04
N ALA A 13 -3.45 -6.10 -14.14
CA ALA A 13 -2.88 -6.17 -12.79
C ALA A 13 -3.35 -7.41 -12.03
N VAL A 14 -4.66 -7.68 -12.06
CA VAL A 14 -5.25 -8.88 -11.44
C VAL A 14 -4.66 -10.17 -12.00
N ARG A 15 -4.57 -10.30 -13.33
CA ARG A 15 -3.97 -11.50 -13.96
C ARG A 15 -2.52 -11.68 -13.55
N ALA A 16 -1.77 -10.59 -13.46
CA ALA A 16 -0.38 -10.62 -13.05
C ALA A 16 -0.25 -11.04 -11.58
N ALA A 17 -1.01 -10.44 -10.66
CA ALA A 17 -0.99 -10.79 -9.24
C ALA A 17 -1.44 -12.24 -8.98
N ARG A 18 -2.52 -12.69 -9.61
CA ARG A 18 -3.00 -14.06 -9.47
C ARG A 18 -2.04 -15.10 -10.05
N SER A 19 -1.20 -14.73 -11.04
CA SER A 19 -0.24 -15.66 -11.65
C SER A 19 0.82 -16.17 -10.68
N VAL A 20 1.01 -15.50 -9.55
CA VAL A 20 1.96 -15.88 -8.49
C VAL A 20 1.28 -16.42 -7.23
N GLY A 21 -0.05 -16.41 -7.17
CA GLY A 21 -0.80 -16.81 -5.97
C GLY A 21 -0.50 -18.24 -5.52
N ASP A 22 -0.48 -19.20 -6.44
CA ASP A 22 -0.15 -20.61 -6.11
C ASP A 22 1.31 -20.76 -5.67
N LEU A 23 2.24 -20.09 -6.34
CA LEU A 23 3.65 -20.08 -5.96
C LEU A 23 3.81 -19.58 -4.52
N LEU A 24 3.19 -18.45 -4.18
CA LEU A 24 3.30 -17.86 -2.85
C LEU A 24 2.58 -18.70 -1.78
N ARG A 25 1.41 -19.27 -2.07
CA ARG A 25 0.72 -20.18 -1.15
C ARG A 25 1.54 -21.44 -0.83
N HIS A 26 2.16 -22.06 -1.84
CA HIS A 26 2.99 -23.25 -1.64
C HIS A 26 4.30 -22.92 -0.90
N ALA A 27 4.89 -21.77 -1.20
CA ALA A 27 6.12 -21.31 -0.55
C ALA A 27 5.88 -20.80 0.89
N PHE A 28 4.68 -20.36 1.21
CA PHE A 28 4.35 -19.85 2.55
C PHE A 28 4.55 -20.94 3.61
N ARG A 29 5.35 -20.66 4.62
CA ARG A 29 5.80 -21.58 5.68
C ARG A 29 6.75 -22.69 5.23
N SER A 30 7.34 -22.60 4.04
CA SER A 30 8.34 -23.56 3.55
C SER A 30 9.74 -23.36 4.13
N LYS A 31 9.96 -22.35 4.98
CA LYS A 31 11.28 -21.91 5.49
C LYS A 31 12.22 -21.50 4.34
N PRO A 32 11.89 -20.44 3.60
CA PRO A 32 12.67 -19.99 2.46
C PRO A 32 14.10 -19.60 2.87
N GLU A 33 15.03 -19.64 1.92
CA GLU A 33 16.33 -19.02 2.09
C GLU A 33 16.15 -17.52 2.19
N ILE A 34 16.61 -16.92 3.29
CA ILE A 34 16.48 -15.48 3.53
C ILE A 34 17.84 -14.84 3.30
N THR A 35 17.89 -13.86 2.42
CA THR A 35 18.99 -12.92 2.30
C THR A 35 18.51 -11.53 2.74
N THR A 36 19.42 -10.56 2.84
CA THR A 36 19.06 -9.20 3.26
C THR A 36 19.48 -8.21 2.18
N LYS A 37 18.65 -7.17 1.93
CA LYS A 37 18.95 -6.12 0.95
C LYS A 37 19.93 -5.10 1.53
N ARG A 38 19.56 -4.51 2.66
CA ARG A 38 20.35 -3.45 3.32
C ARG A 38 20.87 -3.89 4.68
N ASP A 39 20.01 -4.48 5.49
CA ASP A 39 20.30 -5.00 6.82
C ASP A 39 19.30 -6.10 7.19
N PHE A 40 19.41 -6.67 8.38
CA PHE A 40 18.55 -7.78 8.83
C PHE A 40 17.06 -7.41 9.01
N HIS A 41 16.68 -6.14 8.90
CA HIS A 41 15.29 -5.68 8.91
C HIS A 41 14.67 -5.63 7.50
N ASP A 42 15.48 -5.86 6.45
CA ASP A 42 15.07 -5.78 5.06
C ASP A 42 15.33 -7.14 4.35
N PRO A 43 14.55 -8.19 4.71
CA PRO A 43 14.74 -9.52 4.14
C PRO A 43 14.21 -9.59 2.72
N VAL A 44 14.83 -10.46 1.92
CA VAL A 44 14.35 -10.89 0.61
C VAL A 44 14.51 -12.40 0.49
N THR A 45 13.58 -13.04 -0.18
CA THR A 45 13.64 -14.48 -0.45
C THR A 45 13.79 -14.75 -1.95
N GLU A 46 14.16 -15.98 -2.32
CA GLU A 46 14.16 -16.40 -3.71
C GLU A 46 12.76 -16.31 -4.35
N HIS A 47 11.70 -16.34 -3.52
CA HIS A 47 10.31 -16.25 -3.97
C HIS A 47 9.93 -14.84 -4.42
N ASP A 48 10.50 -13.77 -3.81
CA ASP A 48 10.29 -12.37 -4.24
C ASP A 48 10.74 -12.21 -5.70
N LYS A 49 11.97 -12.66 -6.01
CA LYS A 49 12.53 -12.57 -7.37
C LYS A 49 11.78 -13.44 -8.39
N ALA A 50 11.40 -14.66 -8.00
CA ALA A 50 10.65 -15.56 -8.86
C ALA A 50 9.24 -15.02 -9.14
N ALA A 51 8.57 -14.46 -8.13
CA ALA A 51 7.27 -13.84 -8.27
C ALA A 51 7.34 -12.60 -9.17
N GLU A 52 8.31 -11.70 -8.95
CA GLU A 52 8.47 -10.51 -9.79
C GLU A 52 8.74 -10.87 -11.25
N ALA A 53 9.61 -11.84 -11.50
CA ALA A 53 9.89 -12.32 -12.87
C ALA A 53 8.61 -12.80 -13.55
N ARG A 54 7.77 -13.57 -12.85
CA ARG A 54 6.50 -14.08 -13.38
C ARG A 54 5.49 -12.96 -13.63
N ILE A 55 5.38 -11.99 -12.71
CA ILE A 55 4.52 -10.81 -12.88
C ILE A 55 4.92 -10.02 -14.14
N ARG A 56 6.24 -9.79 -14.33
CA ARG A 56 6.78 -9.10 -15.51
C ARG A 56 6.42 -9.81 -16.80
N GLU A 57 6.59 -11.14 -16.88
CA GLU A 57 6.20 -11.93 -18.06
C GLU A 57 4.72 -11.74 -18.44
N VAL A 58 3.84 -11.67 -17.43
CA VAL A 58 2.41 -11.46 -17.67
C VAL A 58 2.14 -10.04 -18.17
N ILE A 59 2.76 -9.03 -17.55
CA ILE A 59 2.62 -7.63 -17.95
C ILE A 59 3.16 -7.44 -19.37
N ASP A 60 4.38 -7.89 -19.67
CA ASP A 60 5.02 -7.74 -20.99
C ASP A 60 4.17 -8.36 -22.12
N ARG A 61 3.51 -9.49 -21.83
CA ARG A 61 2.64 -10.17 -22.79
C ARG A 61 1.32 -9.44 -22.99
N LEU A 62 0.71 -8.87 -21.93
CA LEU A 62 -0.64 -8.29 -21.98
C LEU A 62 -0.64 -6.78 -22.22
N CYS A 63 0.46 -6.11 -21.92
CA CYS A 63 0.67 -4.67 -22.09
C CYS A 63 2.07 -4.39 -22.66
N PRO A 64 2.36 -4.87 -23.91
CA PRO A 64 3.66 -4.64 -24.53
C PRO A 64 3.91 -3.13 -24.71
N GLY A 65 5.17 -2.70 -24.56
CA GLY A 65 5.54 -1.29 -24.66
C GLY A 65 5.16 -0.49 -23.39
N SER A 66 5.25 -1.12 -22.24
CA SER A 66 5.11 -0.48 -20.93
C SER A 66 6.40 -0.60 -20.12
N VAL A 67 6.48 0.18 -19.03
CA VAL A 67 7.61 0.17 -18.09
C VAL A 67 7.20 -0.58 -16.84
N VAL A 68 8.04 -1.49 -16.34
CA VAL A 68 7.84 -2.12 -15.03
C VAL A 68 8.91 -1.63 -14.07
N VAL A 69 8.47 -1.00 -12.98
CA VAL A 69 9.26 -0.54 -11.85
C VAL A 69 9.03 -1.53 -10.71
N GLY A 70 9.90 -2.51 -10.59
CA GLY A 70 9.79 -3.57 -9.58
C GLY A 70 10.77 -3.35 -8.44
N GLU A 71 10.40 -3.85 -7.28
CA GLU A 71 11.21 -3.81 -6.07
C GLU A 71 12.54 -4.57 -6.22
N GLU A 72 12.49 -5.73 -6.89
CA GLU A 72 13.63 -6.65 -7.00
C GLU A 72 14.49 -6.42 -8.26
N GLY A 73 13.84 -6.17 -9.38
CA GLY A 73 14.48 -6.08 -10.69
C GLY A 73 14.65 -4.66 -11.20
N GLY A 74 14.25 -3.64 -10.41
CA GLY A 74 14.34 -2.23 -10.79
C GLY A 74 13.48 -1.87 -12.00
N VAL A 75 13.90 -0.86 -12.75
CA VAL A 75 13.17 -0.32 -13.91
C VAL A 75 13.53 -1.08 -15.19
N ARG A 76 12.52 -1.54 -15.93
CA ARG A 76 12.69 -2.21 -17.25
C ARG A 76 11.56 -1.81 -18.19
N GLY A 77 11.87 -1.78 -19.48
CA GLY A 77 10.93 -1.41 -20.54
C GLY A 77 10.92 0.07 -20.85
N GLU A 78 10.14 0.46 -21.86
CA GLU A 78 9.93 1.83 -22.31
C GLU A 78 8.46 2.00 -22.67
N GLY A 79 7.84 3.13 -22.34
CA GLY A 79 6.43 3.40 -22.65
C GLY A 79 5.81 4.44 -21.72
N GLU A 80 4.57 4.79 -22.01
CA GLU A 80 3.78 5.75 -21.23
C GLU A 80 3.18 5.13 -19.97
N ILE A 81 2.82 3.82 -20.04
CA ILE A 81 2.24 3.09 -18.89
C ILE A 81 3.38 2.59 -18.01
N ARG A 82 3.35 2.93 -16.74
CA ARG A 82 4.29 2.47 -15.72
C ARG A 82 3.60 1.55 -14.72
N TRP A 83 4.15 0.36 -14.54
CA TRP A 83 3.70 -0.61 -13.54
C TRP A 83 4.62 -0.56 -12.33
N TYR A 84 4.07 -0.31 -11.15
CA TYR A 84 4.77 -0.39 -9.87
C TYR A 84 4.44 -1.73 -9.24
N VAL A 85 5.45 -2.56 -8.98
CA VAL A 85 5.28 -3.96 -8.59
C VAL A 85 6.05 -4.26 -7.32
N ASP A 86 5.33 -4.68 -6.29
CA ASP A 86 5.87 -5.37 -5.13
C ASP A 86 5.36 -6.81 -5.17
N PRO A 87 6.22 -7.80 -5.41
CA PRO A 87 5.82 -9.20 -5.50
C PRO A 87 5.35 -9.75 -4.16
N ILE A 88 5.97 -9.33 -3.03
CA ILE A 88 5.63 -9.76 -1.68
C ILE A 88 5.75 -8.58 -0.70
N ASP A 89 4.76 -7.67 -0.70
CA ASP A 89 4.69 -6.64 0.34
C ASP A 89 4.48 -7.30 1.71
N GLY A 90 5.45 -7.15 2.57
CA GLY A 90 5.52 -7.84 3.86
C GLY A 90 6.40 -9.09 3.85
N THR A 91 7.53 -9.09 3.13
CA THR A 91 8.49 -10.21 3.04
C THR A 91 8.92 -10.74 4.42
N ALA A 92 9.08 -9.86 5.42
CA ALA A 92 9.38 -10.27 6.80
C ALA A 92 8.27 -11.14 7.40
N ASN A 93 7.01 -10.84 7.13
CA ASN A 93 5.87 -11.65 7.56
C ASN A 93 5.83 -12.98 6.81
N PHE A 94 6.01 -12.93 5.49
CA PHE A 94 6.09 -14.14 4.66
C PHE A 94 7.16 -15.10 5.18
N ALA A 95 8.37 -14.62 5.39
CA ALA A 95 9.49 -15.40 5.91
C ALA A 95 9.25 -15.94 7.32
N ALA A 96 8.56 -15.17 8.18
CA ALA A 96 8.19 -15.57 9.53
C ALA A 96 6.97 -16.52 9.60
N GLY A 97 6.27 -16.76 8.47
CA GLY A 97 5.05 -17.55 8.44
C GLY A 97 3.80 -16.83 8.99
N LEU A 98 3.82 -15.50 9.01
CA LEU A 98 2.69 -14.66 9.41
C LEU A 98 1.82 -14.31 8.19
N PRO A 99 0.50 -14.61 8.21
CA PRO A 99 -0.38 -14.45 7.05
C PRO A 99 -0.86 -12.99 6.90
N PHE A 100 0.07 -12.04 6.81
CA PHE A 100 -0.22 -10.63 6.53
C PHE A 100 0.83 -10.11 5.54
N PHE A 101 0.72 -10.54 4.31
CA PHE A 101 1.52 -10.15 3.16
C PHE A 101 0.68 -10.25 1.90
N CYS A 102 1.07 -9.57 0.84
CA CYS A 102 0.32 -9.55 -0.41
C CYS A 102 1.22 -9.29 -1.61
N THR A 103 0.67 -9.43 -2.81
CA THR A 103 1.24 -8.88 -4.04
C THR A 103 0.55 -7.54 -4.32
N SER A 104 1.33 -6.49 -4.57
CA SER A 104 0.85 -5.15 -4.90
C SER A 104 1.29 -4.76 -6.30
N ILE A 105 0.33 -4.39 -7.17
CA ILE A 105 0.61 -3.95 -8.56
C ILE A 105 -0.26 -2.74 -8.87
N ALA A 106 0.37 -1.65 -9.31
CA ALA A 106 -0.32 -0.45 -9.78
C ALA A 106 0.11 -0.08 -11.20
N ALA A 107 -0.82 0.42 -12.00
CA ALA A 107 -0.53 1.08 -13.27
C ALA A 107 -0.70 2.59 -13.13
N ALA A 108 0.28 3.34 -13.63
CA ALA A 108 0.26 4.80 -13.69
C ALA A 108 0.49 5.30 -15.11
N VAL A 109 -0.14 6.42 -15.44
CA VAL A 109 0.00 7.17 -16.69
C VAL A 109 0.05 8.65 -16.35
N ASP A 110 0.97 9.40 -16.93
CA ASP A 110 1.14 10.84 -16.68
C ASP A 110 1.23 11.18 -15.18
N ASP A 111 1.99 10.38 -14.42
CA ASP A 111 2.15 10.51 -12.97
C ASP A 111 0.83 10.43 -12.16
N GLU A 112 -0.20 9.79 -12.72
CA GLU A 112 -1.43 9.46 -12.01
C GLU A 112 -1.60 7.93 -11.92
N VAL A 113 -1.93 7.41 -10.72
CA VAL A 113 -2.29 6.00 -10.56
C VAL A 113 -3.71 5.79 -11.11
N VAL A 114 -3.84 4.92 -12.09
CA VAL A 114 -5.10 4.73 -12.82
C VAL A 114 -5.71 3.35 -12.63
N ALA A 115 -4.93 2.38 -12.17
CA ALA A 115 -5.40 1.03 -11.87
C ALA A 115 -4.51 0.39 -10.80
N GLY A 116 -5.05 -0.54 -10.04
CA GLY A 116 -4.26 -1.25 -9.03
C GLY A 116 -4.94 -2.51 -8.51
N VAL A 117 -4.11 -3.42 -7.99
CA VAL A 117 -4.53 -4.61 -7.25
C VAL A 117 -3.63 -4.80 -6.03
N VAL A 118 -4.25 -5.17 -4.92
CA VAL A 118 -3.59 -5.74 -3.75
C VAL A 118 -4.20 -7.13 -3.55
N TYR A 119 -3.39 -8.17 -3.68
CA TYR A 119 -3.85 -9.55 -3.63
C TYR A 119 -3.22 -10.30 -2.45
N ASP A 120 -4.05 -10.68 -1.47
CA ASP A 120 -3.68 -11.58 -0.38
C ASP A 120 -3.84 -13.03 -0.83
N PRO A 121 -2.74 -13.75 -1.09
CA PRO A 121 -2.83 -15.12 -1.61
C PRO A 121 -3.29 -16.14 -0.54
N VAL A 122 -3.19 -15.82 0.75
CA VAL A 122 -3.56 -16.72 1.84
C VAL A 122 -5.06 -16.75 2.05
N ARG A 123 -5.71 -15.57 1.99
CA ARG A 123 -7.17 -15.43 2.14
C ARG A 123 -7.91 -15.50 0.82
N ASP A 124 -7.18 -15.42 -0.29
CA ASP A 124 -7.70 -15.23 -1.66
C ASP A 124 -8.53 -13.93 -1.79
N ASP A 125 -8.15 -12.90 -1.01
CA ASP A 125 -8.76 -11.58 -1.09
C ASP A 125 -8.08 -10.74 -2.18
N GLU A 126 -8.88 -10.33 -3.15
CA GLU A 126 -8.47 -9.53 -4.30
C GLU A 126 -9.09 -8.13 -4.20
N PHE A 127 -8.29 -7.17 -3.74
CA PHE A 127 -8.66 -5.76 -3.71
C PHE A 127 -8.25 -5.11 -5.01
N THR A 128 -9.21 -4.60 -5.78
CA THR A 128 -8.96 -3.96 -7.08
C THR A 128 -9.48 -2.55 -7.13
N ALA A 129 -8.77 -1.66 -7.80
CA ALA A 129 -9.23 -0.31 -8.08
C ALA A 129 -8.98 0.07 -9.54
N SER A 130 -9.91 0.86 -10.07
CA SER A 130 -9.80 1.59 -11.32
C SER A 130 -10.41 2.97 -11.10
N LEU A 131 -10.35 3.86 -12.08
CA LEU A 131 -11.05 5.16 -12.02
C LEU A 131 -12.59 5.03 -11.93
N GLY A 132 -13.11 3.81 -12.02
CA GLY A 132 -14.53 3.49 -11.88
C GLY A 132 -14.94 2.93 -10.52
N GLY A 133 -14.05 2.93 -9.52
CA GLY A 133 -14.33 2.46 -8.16
C GLY A 133 -13.34 1.41 -7.66
N ALA A 134 -13.52 1.02 -6.39
CA ALA A 134 -12.74 0.00 -5.70
C ALA A 134 -13.62 -1.19 -5.30
N PHE A 135 -13.05 -2.39 -5.34
CA PHE A 135 -13.77 -3.64 -5.11
C PHE A 135 -12.90 -4.63 -4.31
N CYS A 136 -13.55 -5.51 -3.53
CA CYS A 136 -12.94 -6.70 -2.96
C CYS A 136 -13.70 -7.93 -3.45
N ASN A 137 -13.00 -8.85 -4.13
CA ASN A 137 -13.61 -10.05 -4.72
C ASN A 137 -14.86 -9.74 -5.57
N GLY A 138 -14.83 -8.61 -6.30
CA GLY A 138 -15.92 -8.11 -7.13
C GLY A 138 -17.04 -7.36 -6.39
N ALA A 139 -17.04 -7.34 -5.06
CA ALA A 139 -17.96 -6.54 -4.26
C ALA A 139 -17.44 -5.10 -4.09
N PRO A 140 -18.26 -4.06 -4.29
CA PRO A 140 -17.81 -2.68 -4.18
C PRO A 140 -17.40 -2.35 -2.73
N LEU A 141 -16.27 -1.66 -2.59
CA LEU A 141 -15.75 -1.19 -1.33
C LEU A 141 -16.34 0.17 -0.95
N ARG A 142 -16.44 0.40 0.35
CA ARG A 142 -16.74 1.70 0.93
C ARG A 142 -15.85 1.92 2.14
N SER A 143 -14.95 2.88 2.03
CA SER A 143 -14.06 3.31 3.11
C SER A 143 -14.85 4.18 4.10
N SER A 144 -15.39 3.58 5.14
CA SER A 144 -16.15 4.27 6.18
C SER A 144 -15.94 3.58 7.53
N GLY A 145 -15.92 4.36 8.62
CA GLY A 145 -15.64 3.85 9.97
C GLY A 145 -15.65 4.95 11.02
N ALA A 146 -14.68 4.91 11.92
CA ALA A 146 -14.51 5.87 13.00
C ALA A 146 -14.34 7.30 12.48
N ARG A 147 -14.74 8.26 13.32
CA ARG A 147 -14.60 9.68 13.01
C ARG A 147 -13.48 10.35 13.79
N THR A 148 -13.08 9.77 14.90
CA THR A 148 -12.09 10.32 15.83
C THR A 148 -11.07 9.24 16.24
N ASP A 149 -9.91 9.67 16.72
CA ASP A 149 -8.86 8.78 17.22
C ASP A 149 -9.37 7.78 18.27
N ARG A 150 -10.26 8.23 19.17
CA ARG A 150 -10.77 7.42 20.29
C ARG A 150 -11.61 6.22 19.86
N GLU A 151 -12.15 6.25 18.66
CA GLU A 151 -12.96 5.18 18.08
C GLU A 151 -12.14 4.34 17.11
N ALA A 152 -11.01 4.86 16.63
CA ALA A 152 -10.30 4.36 15.47
C ALA A 152 -9.29 3.26 15.79
N VAL A 153 -9.20 2.30 14.87
CA VAL A 153 -8.13 1.31 14.75
C VAL A 153 -7.02 1.89 13.87
N LEU A 154 -5.84 2.10 14.45
CA LEU A 154 -4.65 2.55 13.72
C LEU A 154 -3.77 1.37 13.33
N LEU A 155 -3.44 1.25 12.05
CA LEU A 155 -2.43 0.35 11.52
C LEU A 155 -1.14 1.15 11.22
N SER A 156 -0.09 1.00 12.03
CA SER A 156 1.15 1.74 11.84
C SER A 156 2.38 0.88 12.08
N SER A 157 3.42 1.08 11.26
CA SER A 157 4.74 0.47 11.46
C SER A 157 5.71 1.41 12.20
N TYR A 158 5.26 2.64 12.50
CA TYR A 158 6.06 3.64 13.23
C TYR A 158 6.11 3.34 14.75
N PRO A 159 7.28 3.57 15.41
CA PRO A 159 8.55 3.88 14.80
C PRO A 159 9.23 2.64 14.23
N THR A 160 9.87 2.79 13.08
CA THR A 160 10.82 1.80 12.54
C THR A 160 12.21 2.00 13.16
N PRO A 161 13.16 1.06 13.01
CA PRO A 161 14.54 1.28 13.43
C PRO A 161 15.17 2.53 12.80
N ARG A 162 14.78 2.89 11.58
CA ARG A 162 15.22 4.12 10.89
C ARG A 162 14.67 5.36 11.55
N ASP A 163 13.38 5.37 11.89
CA ASP A 163 12.76 6.49 12.59
C ASP A 163 13.43 6.71 13.94
N LEU A 164 13.70 5.63 14.69
CA LEU A 164 14.43 5.70 15.97
C LEU A 164 15.84 6.25 15.81
N THR A 165 16.53 5.89 14.73
CA THR A 165 17.87 6.41 14.44
C THR A 165 17.84 7.89 14.06
N ALA A 166 16.85 8.31 13.30
CA ALA A 166 16.74 9.68 12.80
C ALA A 166 16.17 10.67 13.85
N GLU A 167 15.22 10.22 14.67
CA GLU A 167 14.42 11.07 15.56
C GLU A 167 14.73 10.86 17.04
N GLY A 168 15.40 9.75 17.41
CA GLY A 168 15.74 9.44 18.80
C GLY A 168 14.49 9.34 19.69
N ASP A 169 14.55 10.00 20.85
CA ASP A 169 13.47 9.98 21.85
C ASP A 169 12.18 10.64 21.36
N ASP A 170 12.22 11.53 20.37
CA ASP A 170 11.03 12.14 19.79
C ASP A 170 10.15 11.10 19.12
N ALA A 171 10.73 10.07 18.47
CA ALA A 171 9.98 8.96 17.92
C ALA A 171 9.19 8.20 18.99
N LEU A 172 9.80 7.98 20.17
CA LEU A 172 9.13 7.31 21.29
C LEU A 172 8.01 8.18 21.88
N HIS A 173 8.23 9.48 22.01
CA HIS A 173 7.20 10.41 22.48
C HIS A 173 6.00 10.47 21.53
N ARG A 174 6.22 10.55 20.20
CA ARG A 174 5.15 10.48 19.19
C ARG A 174 4.39 9.17 19.28
N PHE A 175 5.12 8.05 19.36
CA PHE A 175 4.52 6.74 19.51
C PHE A 175 3.64 6.64 20.76
N ALA A 176 4.13 7.10 21.92
CA ALA A 176 3.35 7.11 23.16
C ALA A 176 2.06 7.92 23.00
N ARG A 177 2.11 9.08 22.34
CA ARG A 177 0.91 9.91 22.09
C ARG A 177 -0.10 9.20 21.20
N MET A 178 0.35 8.51 20.14
CA MET A 178 -0.52 7.70 19.31
C MET A 178 -1.18 6.58 20.11
N GLN A 179 -0.42 5.87 20.98
CA GLN A 179 -0.96 4.79 21.82
C GLN A 179 -2.04 5.29 22.80
N HIS A 180 -1.93 6.51 23.30
CA HIS A 180 -2.90 7.10 24.20
C HIS A 180 -4.15 7.64 23.51
N ALA A 181 -4.04 8.06 22.25
CA ALA A 181 -5.12 8.69 21.51
C ALA A 181 -6.06 7.69 20.84
N PHE A 182 -5.49 6.67 20.18
CA PHE A 182 -6.28 5.69 19.39
C PHE A 182 -6.92 4.62 20.26
N ALA A 183 -8.11 4.16 19.87
CA ALA A 183 -8.78 3.05 20.54
C ALA A 183 -7.91 1.80 20.58
N THR A 184 -7.19 1.53 19.50
CA THR A 184 -6.18 0.47 19.45
C THR A 184 -5.20 0.72 18.31
N THR A 185 -3.96 0.23 18.47
CA THR A 185 -2.94 0.24 17.42
C THR A 185 -2.48 -1.17 17.10
N ARG A 186 -2.17 -1.42 15.83
CA ARG A 186 -1.59 -2.67 15.36
C ARG A 186 -0.39 -2.36 14.47
N ARG A 187 0.61 -3.24 14.52
CA ARG A 187 1.81 -3.21 13.67
C ARG A 187 1.85 -4.45 12.79
N PRO A 188 1.02 -4.54 11.75
CA PRO A 188 0.85 -5.78 11.00
C PRO A 188 1.93 -6.04 9.96
N GLY A 189 2.71 -5.04 9.54
CA GLY A 189 3.76 -5.15 8.51
C GLY A 189 3.35 -4.55 7.16
N SER A 190 2.90 -5.32 6.20
CA SER A 190 2.52 -4.94 4.83
C SER A 190 1.85 -3.56 4.69
N ALA A 191 2.41 -2.68 3.88
CA ALA A 191 1.86 -1.34 3.65
C ALA A 191 0.63 -1.40 2.74
N ALA A 192 0.68 -2.20 1.68
CA ALA A 192 -0.43 -2.35 0.75
C ALA A 192 -1.67 -2.96 1.41
N LEU A 193 -1.51 -4.02 2.25
CA LEU A 193 -2.65 -4.57 2.99
C LEU A 193 -3.22 -3.60 4.02
N LYS A 194 -2.41 -2.78 4.69
CA LYS A 194 -2.94 -1.73 5.57
C LYS A 194 -3.87 -0.78 4.81
N LEU A 195 -3.46 -0.35 3.62
CA LEU A 195 -4.25 0.52 2.75
C LEU A 195 -5.52 -0.17 2.24
N ALA A 196 -5.42 -1.44 1.82
CA ALA A 196 -6.57 -2.23 1.40
C ALA A 196 -7.60 -2.40 2.55
N HIS A 197 -7.15 -2.57 3.79
CA HIS A 197 -8.03 -2.64 4.96
C HIS A 197 -8.73 -1.29 5.26
N VAL A 198 -8.04 -0.15 5.05
CA VAL A 198 -8.69 1.17 5.15
C VAL A 198 -9.72 1.36 4.03
N ALA A 199 -9.39 0.95 2.80
CA ALA A 199 -10.33 1.01 1.67
C ALA A 199 -11.59 0.17 1.93
N ALA A 200 -11.45 -0.96 2.63
CA ALA A 200 -12.56 -1.84 2.99
C ALA A 200 -13.33 -1.40 4.26
N GLY A 201 -12.84 -0.40 5.00
CA GLY A 201 -13.41 -0.01 6.29
C GLY A 201 -13.17 -1.04 7.41
N TRP A 202 -12.19 -1.94 7.25
CA TRP A 202 -11.81 -2.93 8.27
C TRP A 202 -10.83 -2.38 9.30
N SER A 203 -10.20 -1.27 8.99
CA SER A 203 -9.43 -0.41 9.88
C SER A 203 -9.65 1.03 9.50
N ASP A 204 -9.40 1.95 10.41
CA ASP A 204 -9.83 3.33 10.24
C ASP A 204 -8.71 4.24 9.75
N VAL A 205 -7.48 4.02 10.23
CA VAL A 205 -6.30 4.82 9.87
C VAL A 205 -5.13 3.90 9.58
N ALA A 206 -4.40 4.18 8.50
CA ALA A 206 -3.11 3.56 8.19
C ALA A 206 -2.02 4.62 8.08
N HIS A 207 -0.87 4.36 8.66
CA HIS A 207 0.31 5.22 8.61
C HIS A 207 1.56 4.39 8.36
N GLY A 208 2.49 4.94 7.60
CA GLY A 208 3.79 4.33 7.36
C GLY A 208 4.83 5.35 6.97
N THR A 209 6.07 5.06 7.33
CA THR A 209 7.27 5.81 6.98
C THR A 209 8.20 4.91 6.17
N ASN A 210 9.15 5.50 5.43
CA ASN A 210 10.18 4.77 4.69
C ASN A 210 9.60 3.76 3.67
N VAL A 211 8.55 4.15 2.94
CA VAL A 211 7.90 3.36 1.88
C VAL A 211 8.29 3.84 0.49
N ASN A 212 8.18 2.96 -0.49
CA ASN A 212 8.39 3.25 -1.90
C ASN A 212 7.05 3.26 -2.67
N ALA A 213 7.10 3.64 -3.95
CA ALA A 213 5.90 3.71 -4.78
C ALA A 213 5.18 2.35 -4.91
N TRP A 214 5.90 1.24 -5.07
CA TRP A 214 5.32 -0.09 -5.22
C TRP A 214 4.58 -0.58 -3.97
N ASP A 215 4.96 -0.09 -2.76
CA ASP A 215 4.31 -0.41 -1.49
C ASP A 215 2.92 0.24 -1.37
N ILE A 216 2.71 1.41 -2.01
CA ILE A 216 1.56 2.27 -1.71
C ILE A 216 0.72 2.68 -2.92
N ALA A 217 1.23 2.61 -4.15
CA ALA A 217 0.51 3.12 -5.32
C ALA A 217 -0.84 2.42 -5.55
N ALA A 218 -0.90 1.08 -5.48
CA ALA A 218 -2.16 0.36 -5.61
C ALA A 218 -3.12 0.69 -4.46
N GLY A 219 -2.60 0.73 -3.24
CA GLY A 219 -3.35 1.03 -2.03
C GLY A 219 -3.90 2.46 -1.99
N SER A 220 -3.16 3.45 -2.51
CA SER A 220 -3.63 4.84 -2.58
C SER A 220 -4.90 4.95 -3.41
N LEU A 221 -4.90 4.36 -4.62
CA LEU A 221 -6.07 4.36 -5.49
C LEU A 221 -7.24 3.59 -4.86
N LEU A 222 -6.99 2.45 -4.20
CA LEU A 222 -8.02 1.70 -3.47
C LEU A 222 -8.73 2.58 -2.44
N VAL A 223 -7.97 3.27 -1.59
CA VAL A 223 -8.52 4.16 -0.55
C VAL A 223 -9.34 5.29 -1.16
N GLU A 224 -8.80 6.00 -2.16
CA GLU A 224 -9.48 7.12 -2.80
C GLU A 224 -10.76 6.69 -3.52
N GLN A 225 -10.71 5.60 -4.29
CA GLN A 225 -11.85 5.08 -5.04
C GLN A 225 -12.93 4.45 -4.14
N ALA A 226 -12.58 4.06 -2.91
CA ALA A 226 -13.53 3.63 -1.89
C ALA A 226 -14.13 4.79 -1.08
N GLY A 227 -13.70 6.05 -1.31
CA GLY A 227 -14.18 7.24 -0.61
C GLY A 227 -13.42 7.57 0.68
N GLY A 228 -12.27 6.97 0.91
CA GLY A 228 -11.32 7.34 1.96
C GLY A 228 -10.40 8.49 1.54
N VAL A 229 -9.47 8.83 2.40
CA VAL A 229 -8.46 9.88 2.19
C VAL A 229 -7.08 9.24 2.21
N PHE A 230 -6.26 9.54 1.20
CA PHE A 230 -4.84 9.16 1.14
C PHE A 230 -3.99 10.41 0.99
N VAL A 231 -2.94 10.53 1.81
CA VAL A 231 -2.01 11.67 1.82
C VAL A 231 -0.58 11.15 1.79
N PRO A 232 0.16 11.36 0.68
CA PRO A 232 1.59 11.09 0.62
C PRO A 232 2.34 12.21 1.36
N LEU A 233 3.24 11.85 2.28
CA LEU A 233 3.97 12.84 3.10
C LEU A 233 5.19 13.43 2.37
N SER A 234 5.61 12.83 1.27
CA SER A 234 6.69 13.33 0.39
C SER A 234 6.16 14.13 -0.82
N GLY A 235 4.88 14.51 -0.82
CA GLY A 235 4.25 15.28 -1.90
C GLY A 235 3.75 14.44 -3.08
N SER A 236 4.24 13.22 -3.28
CA SER A 236 3.82 12.31 -4.36
C SER A 236 3.89 10.85 -3.92
N VAL A 237 2.96 10.03 -4.42
CA VAL A 237 2.96 8.57 -4.24
C VAL A 237 4.19 7.90 -4.88
N PHE A 238 4.80 8.56 -5.87
CA PHE A 238 5.95 8.04 -6.61
C PHE A 238 7.30 8.41 -5.98
N THR A 239 7.31 9.29 -4.99
CA THR A 239 8.52 9.69 -4.27
C THR A 239 8.63 8.89 -2.97
N PRO A 240 9.76 8.21 -2.71
CA PRO A 240 9.97 7.50 -1.45
C PRO A 240 9.73 8.40 -0.24
N GLY A 241 9.02 7.92 0.76
CA GLY A 241 8.68 8.73 1.93
C GLY A 241 7.73 8.04 2.88
N GLY A 242 6.71 8.75 3.32
CA GLY A 242 5.67 8.24 4.21
C GLY A 242 4.27 8.52 3.66
N TYR A 243 3.28 8.00 4.35
CA TYR A 243 1.88 8.24 4.04
C TYR A 243 1.01 8.21 5.29
N VAL A 244 -0.14 8.85 5.22
CA VAL A 244 -1.29 8.59 6.07
C VAL A 244 -2.51 8.35 5.20
N ALA A 245 -3.35 7.38 5.58
CA ALA A 245 -4.64 7.13 4.96
C ALA A 245 -5.69 6.95 6.04
N CYS A 246 -6.91 7.38 5.77
CA CYS A 246 -8.02 7.20 6.70
C CYS A 246 -9.34 6.96 5.97
N VAL A 247 -10.30 6.37 6.67
CA VAL A 247 -11.67 6.18 6.17
C VAL A 247 -12.35 7.52 5.91
N GLY A 248 -13.34 7.52 5.01
CA GLY A 248 -14.12 8.72 4.70
C GLY A 248 -14.85 9.27 5.92
N GLY A 249 -14.70 10.56 6.16
CA GLY A 249 -15.31 11.27 7.28
C GLY A 249 -14.50 11.23 8.59
N PHE A 250 -13.32 10.64 8.61
CA PHE A 250 -12.40 10.73 9.74
C PHE A 250 -11.83 12.17 9.86
N ASP A 251 -11.81 12.72 11.06
CA ASP A 251 -11.25 14.05 11.35
C ASP A 251 -9.72 14.00 11.45
N LEU A 252 -9.05 13.92 10.31
CA LEU A 252 -7.59 13.90 10.26
C LEU A 252 -6.98 15.20 10.77
N ALA A 253 -7.65 16.35 10.60
CA ALA A 253 -7.17 17.64 11.06
C ALA A 253 -7.16 17.76 12.59
N GLY A 254 -8.15 17.19 13.26
CA GLY A 254 -8.24 17.13 14.72
C GLY A 254 -7.55 15.90 15.34
N SER A 255 -6.94 15.03 14.53
CA SER A 255 -6.27 13.81 14.98
C SER A 255 -4.89 14.10 15.59
N VAL A 256 -4.48 13.26 16.55
CA VAL A 256 -3.10 13.24 17.06
C VAL A 256 -2.08 13.04 15.94
N MET A 257 -2.46 12.43 14.83
CA MET A 257 -1.57 12.25 13.67
C MET A 257 -1.12 13.59 13.10
N ALA A 258 -2.04 14.54 12.89
CA ALA A 258 -1.69 15.88 12.42
C ALA A 258 -0.90 16.67 13.48
N GLU A 259 -1.12 16.39 14.77
CA GLU A 259 -0.40 17.05 15.86
C GLU A 259 1.06 16.59 15.97
N VAL A 260 1.34 15.28 15.83
CA VAL A 260 2.68 14.72 16.04
C VAL A 260 3.52 14.61 14.76
N PHE A 261 2.89 14.68 13.59
CA PHE A 261 3.56 14.65 12.28
C PHE A 261 3.30 15.95 11.51
N PRO A 262 4.24 16.91 11.51
CA PRO A 262 4.07 18.21 10.84
C PRO A 262 3.72 18.11 9.36
N ASP A 263 4.23 17.09 8.67
CA ASP A 263 3.96 16.86 7.24
C ASP A 263 2.48 16.51 7.00
N ILE A 264 1.84 15.77 7.92
CA ILE A 264 0.39 15.51 7.87
C ILE A 264 -0.37 16.83 8.08
N SER A 265 0.01 17.63 9.07
CA SER A 265 -0.60 18.93 9.33
C SER A 265 -0.48 19.86 8.11
N ALA A 266 0.69 19.92 7.48
CA ALA A 266 0.93 20.72 6.28
C ALA A 266 0.06 20.24 5.10
N ALA A 267 -0.04 18.94 4.87
CA ALA A 267 -0.84 18.36 3.80
C ALA A 267 -2.35 18.61 4.01
N VAL A 268 -2.83 18.49 5.25
CA VAL A 268 -4.21 18.83 5.63
C VAL A 268 -4.50 20.30 5.34
N ALA A 269 -3.59 21.20 5.75
CA ALA A 269 -3.74 22.65 5.54
C ALA A 269 -3.71 23.03 4.05
N ALA A 270 -2.96 22.30 3.23
CA ALA A 270 -2.93 22.47 1.78
C ALA A 270 -4.18 21.97 1.03
N GLY A 271 -5.15 21.37 1.75
CA GLY A 271 -6.36 20.80 1.17
C GLY A 271 -6.16 19.41 0.51
N ALA A 272 -4.99 18.81 0.64
CA ALA A 272 -4.71 17.48 0.12
C ALA A 272 -5.53 16.37 0.81
N ALA A 273 -6.07 16.67 2.00
CA ALA A 273 -6.93 15.76 2.78
C ALA A 273 -8.43 15.84 2.42
N SER A 274 -8.84 16.70 1.51
CA SER A 274 -10.20 16.70 0.98
C SER A 274 -10.26 15.66 -0.14
N GLY A 275 -10.81 14.48 0.15
CA GLY A 275 -11.11 13.49 -0.88
C GLY A 275 -11.78 14.20 -2.07
N ARG A 276 -11.26 14.00 -3.28
CA ARG A 276 -11.87 14.52 -4.49
C ARG A 276 -13.29 13.95 -4.52
N GLY A 277 -14.23 14.79 -4.09
CA GLY A 277 -15.63 14.43 -3.96
C GLY A 277 -16.13 13.88 -5.28
N ALA A 278 -16.76 12.73 -5.22
CA ALA A 278 -17.61 12.23 -6.28
C ALA A 278 -18.70 13.29 -6.54
N SER A 279 -18.58 14.01 -7.65
CA SER A 279 -19.67 14.75 -8.28
C SER A 279 -20.29 13.88 -9.35
#